data_67425a40e5d6b1c90e79f2453bccabb8
#
_entry.id   67425a40e5d6b1c90e79f2453bccabb8
#
_cell.length_a   1.000
_cell.length_b   1.000
_cell.length_c   1.000
_cell.angle_alpha   90.00
_cell.angle_beta   90.00
_cell.angle_gamma   90.00
#
_symmetry.space_group_name_H-M   'P 1'
#
loop_
_entity.id
_entity.type
_entity.pdbx_description
1 polymer ?
#
loop_
_entity_poly.entity_id
_entity_poly.type
_entity_poly.pdbx_seq_one_letter_code
_entity_poly.pdbx_strand_id
1 'polypeptide(L)'
;MAKTRRPAAKRTNRTYRVYVIQLSRDCVKEPCALAPLYVGQTAHTPEHRFAQHKAGGRLAASKAHRYGVKLRWDLMVKIGPLSTRKEAEAAEGAVAAALERRGHRVFWG
;
A
#
# COMPACT_ATOMS: atom_id res chain seq x y z
N MET A 1 4.61 21.42 -30.45
CA MET A 1 4.64 21.21 -29.88
C MET A 1 4.61 20.89 -29.04
N ALA A 2 4.50 20.55 -29.19
CA ALA A 2 4.38 20.22 -28.56
C ALA A 2 4.88 20.17 -27.71
N LYS A 3 5.12 20.43 -27.32
CA LYS A 3 5.65 20.42 -26.37
C LYS A 3 5.21 20.98 -25.35
N THR A 4 4.61 21.58 -25.39
CA THR A 4 4.10 22.16 -24.46
C THR A 4 3.27 21.58 -23.59
N ARG A 5 2.46 21.05 -23.93
CA ARG A 5 1.65 20.30 -23.18
C ARG A 5 2.43 19.45 -22.27
N ARG A 6 3.61 19.54 -22.31
CA ARG A 6 4.41 18.73 -21.64
C ARG A 6 4.30 18.71 -20.20
N PRO A 7 4.04 19.72 -19.39
CA PRO A 7 3.90 19.59 -17.96
C PRO A 7 2.91 18.53 -17.56
N ALA A 8 1.81 18.44 -18.29
CA ALA A 8 0.82 17.42 -18.01
C ALA A 8 1.40 16.05 -18.29
N ALA A 9 2.16 15.93 -19.35
CA ALA A 9 2.78 14.67 -19.70
C ALA A 9 3.70 14.19 -18.61
N LYS A 10 4.43 15.11 -17.97
CA LYS A 10 5.31 14.71 -16.90
C LYS A 10 4.57 14.09 -15.76
N ARG A 11 3.42 14.63 -15.41
CA ARG A 11 2.63 14.07 -14.31
C ARG A 11 2.18 12.67 -14.65
N THR A 12 1.86 12.41 -15.91
CA THR A 12 1.41 11.11 -16.30
C THR A 12 2.50 10.06 -16.30
N ASN A 13 3.76 10.48 -16.17
CA ASN A 13 4.85 9.52 -16.06
C ASN A 13 4.93 8.88 -14.69
N ARG A 14 4.26 9.47 -13.70
CA ARG A 14 4.28 8.91 -12.36
C ARG A 14 3.28 7.76 -12.30
N THR A 15 3.73 6.65 -11.76
CA THR A 15 2.91 5.46 -11.61
C THR A 15 2.77 5.16 -10.12
N TYR A 16 1.56 4.91 -9.70
CA TYR A 16 1.27 4.57 -8.31
C TYR A 16 0.92 3.11 -8.20
N ARG A 17 1.28 2.49 -7.08
CA ARG A 17 0.98 1.09 -6.85
C ARG A 17 0.43 0.95 -5.44
N VAL A 18 -0.56 0.07 -5.31
CA VAL A 18 -1.09 -0.31 -4.00
C VAL A 18 -0.30 -1.52 -3.53
N TYR A 19 0.07 -1.53 -2.27
CA TYR A 19 0.83 -2.64 -1.71
C TYR A 19 0.15 -3.15 -0.44
N VAL A 20 0.43 -4.40 -0.11
CA VAL A 20 -0.14 -5.05 1.06
C VAL A 20 1.00 -5.64 1.87
N ILE A 21 1.09 -5.27 3.15
CA ILE A 21 2.10 -5.75 4.08
C ILE A 21 1.42 -6.63 5.10
N GLN A 22 1.97 -7.84 5.33
CA GLN A 22 1.51 -8.67 6.42
C GLN A 22 2.09 -8.14 7.72
N LEU A 23 1.24 -8.03 8.72
CA LEU A 23 1.64 -7.57 10.04
C LEU A 23 1.70 -8.75 10.99
N SER A 24 2.54 -8.61 12.02
CA SER A 24 2.57 -9.57 13.10
C SER A 24 1.23 -9.57 13.83
N ARG A 25 0.79 -10.72 14.28
CA ARG A 25 -0.46 -10.83 15.03
C ARG A 25 -0.42 -10.08 16.35
N ASP A 26 0.77 -9.71 16.81
CA ASP A 26 0.91 -8.91 18.02
C ASP A 26 0.31 -7.51 17.89
N CYS A 27 0.03 -7.07 16.66
CA CYS A 27 -0.51 -5.73 16.47
C CYS A 27 -2.00 -5.61 16.85
N VAL A 28 -2.66 -6.73 17.12
CA VAL A 28 -4.05 -6.74 17.57
C VAL A 28 -4.17 -7.57 18.84
N LYS A 29 -5.12 -7.19 19.68
CA LYS A 29 -5.29 -7.87 20.96
C LYS A 29 -6.08 -9.16 20.84
N GLU A 30 -7.08 -9.16 19.97
CA GLU A 30 -7.92 -10.34 19.81
C GLU A 30 -7.22 -11.34 18.91
N PRO A 31 -7.43 -12.65 19.15
CA PRO A 31 -6.92 -13.66 18.24
C PRO A 31 -7.54 -13.46 16.85
N CYS A 32 -6.75 -13.70 15.81
CA CYS A 32 -7.25 -13.61 14.46
C CYS A 32 -6.77 -14.81 13.66
N ALA A 33 -7.68 -15.41 12.89
CA ALA A 33 -7.37 -16.57 12.07
C ALA A 33 -6.43 -16.21 10.95
N LEU A 34 -6.65 -15.04 10.34
CA LEU A 34 -5.80 -14.54 9.25
C LEU A 34 -4.93 -13.43 9.79
N ALA A 35 -3.70 -13.36 9.28
CA ALA A 35 -2.77 -12.33 9.72
C ALA A 35 -3.34 -10.95 9.42
N PRO A 36 -3.12 -9.97 10.31
CA PRO A 36 -3.52 -8.60 10.03
C PRO A 36 -2.66 -8.02 8.90
N LEU A 37 -3.21 -7.05 8.19
CA LEU A 37 -2.59 -6.49 7.01
C LEU A 37 -2.56 -4.97 7.09
N TYR A 38 -1.57 -4.38 6.44
CA TYR A 38 -1.51 -2.94 6.22
C TYR A 38 -1.54 -2.69 4.71
N VAL A 39 -2.45 -1.84 4.25
CA VAL A 39 -2.59 -1.51 2.84
C VAL A 39 -2.19 -0.05 2.65
N GLY A 40 -1.37 0.20 1.64
CA GLY A 40 -0.94 1.56 1.34
C GLY A 40 -0.75 1.74 -0.15
N GLN A 41 -0.32 2.93 -0.54
CA GLN A 41 0.00 3.21 -1.93
C GLN A 41 1.30 3.98 -2.00
N THR A 42 1.99 3.87 -3.12
CA THR A 42 3.29 4.50 -3.28
C THR A 42 3.54 4.84 -4.74
N ALA A 43 4.30 5.91 -4.98
CA ALA A 43 4.80 6.25 -6.30
C ALA A 43 6.13 5.56 -6.59
N HIS A 44 6.64 4.82 -5.63
CA HIS A 44 7.86 4.02 -5.77
C HIS A 44 7.48 2.55 -5.91
N THR A 45 8.42 1.66 -5.71
CA THR A 45 8.10 0.24 -5.73
C THR A 45 7.59 -0.18 -4.36
N PRO A 46 6.82 -1.27 -4.28
CA PRO A 46 6.40 -1.80 -2.98
C PRO A 46 7.60 -2.14 -2.09
N GLU A 47 8.68 -2.69 -2.66
CA GLU A 47 9.88 -3.01 -1.90
C GLU A 47 10.50 -1.77 -1.28
N HIS A 48 10.59 -0.70 -2.06
CA HIS A 48 11.15 0.56 -1.56
C HIS A 48 10.32 1.08 -0.39
N ARG A 49 9.01 1.06 -0.54
CA ARG A 49 8.13 1.59 0.49
C ARG A 49 8.14 0.70 1.74
N PHE A 50 8.20 -0.61 1.55
CA PHE A 50 8.31 -1.53 2.69
C PHE A 50 9.61 -1.27 3.46
N ALA A 51 10.72 -1.13 2.76
CA ALA A 51 12.00 -0.83 3.40
C ALA A 51 11.94 0.50 4.15
N GLN A 52 11.27 1.50 3.57
CA GLN A 52 11.12 2.80 4.19
C GLN A 52 10.31 2.70 5.48
N HIS A 53 9.24 1.90 5.49
CA HIS A 53 8.46 1.66 6.69
C HIS A 53 9.31 0.99 7.76
N LYS A 54 10.08 -0.04 7.38
CA LYS A 54 10.88 -0.78 8.35
C LYS A 54 12.00 0.07 8.94
N ALA A 55 12.55 0.98 8.15
CA ALA A 55 13.57 1.89 8.64
C ALA A 55 13.02 2.88 9.66
N GLY A 56 11.72 3.16 9.58
CA GLY A 56 11.09 4.10 10.51
C GLY A 56 11.24 5.53 10.06
N GLY A 57 11.05 6.45 11.00
CA GLY A 57 11.15 7.86 10.71
C GLY A 57 9.79 8.45 10.35
N ARG A 58 9.85 9.70 9.91
CA ARG A 58 8.64 10.51 9.71
C ARG A 58 7.68 9.97 8.67
N LEU A 59 8.23 9.33 7.64
CA LEU A 59 7.42 8.85 6.52
C LEU A 59 6.88 7.44 6.73
N ALA A 60 7.28 6.78 7.80
CA ALA A 60 6.85 5.40 8.05
C ALA A 60 5.50 5.39 8.75
N ALA A 61 4.63 4.47 8.34
CA ALA A 61 3.41 4.22 9.07
C ALA A 61 3.74 3.41 10.32
N SER A 62 3.19 3.82 11.44
CA SER A 62 3.52 3.23 12.74
C SER A 62 3.29 1.72 12.78
N LYS A 63 2.15 1.25 12.29
CA LYS A 63 1.86 -0.18 12.29
C LYS A 63 2.82 -0.96 11.40
N ALA A 64 3.11 -0.43 10.23
CA ALA A 64 4.01 -1.09 9.30
C ALA A 64 5.44 -1.12 9.84
N HIS A 65 5.86 -0.06 10.52
CA HIS A 65 7.18 0.00 11.12
C HIS A 65 7.34 -1.05 12.22
N ARG A 66 6.38 -1.09 13.13
CA ARG A 66 6.51 -1.93 14.32
C ARG A 66 6.18 -3.40 14.05
N TYR A 67 5.22 -3.67 13.20
CA TYR A 67 4.69 -5.01 13.04
C TYR A 67 4.81 -5.58 11.64
N GLY A 68 5.38 -4.84 10.69
CA GLY A 68 5.51 -5.32 9.31
C GLY A 68 6.42 -6.54 9.21
N VAL A 69 5.92 -7.58 8.57
CA VAL A 69 6.65 -8.84 8.41
C VAL A 69 7.16 -9.02 7.00
N LYS A 70 6.27 -8.87 6.02
CA LYS A 70 6.64 -9.09 4.62
C LYS A 70 5.57 -8.49 3.70
N LEU A 71 5.95 -8.30 2.44
CA LEU A 71 4.99 -7.93 1.41
C LEU A 71 4.18 -9.17 1.03
N ARG A 72 2.88 -8.99 0.84
CA ARG A 72 1.99 -10.07 0.43
C ARG A 72 1.74 -9.97 -1.07
N TRP A 73 2.69 -10.43 -1.85
CA TRP A 73 2.60 -10.37 -3.31
C TRP A 73 1.38 -11.11 -3.84
N ASP A 74 1.01 -12.20 -3.17
CA ASP A 74 -0.13 -13.00 -3.56
C ASP A 74 -1.44 -12.20 -3.51
N LEU A 75 -1.51 -11.20 -2.65
CA LEU A 75 -2.69 -10.35 -2.54
C LEU A 75 -2.63 -9.12 -3.44
N MET A 76 -1.49 -8.91 -4.10
CA MET A 76 -1.26 -7.73 -4.93
C MET A 76 -1.30 -8.01 -6.42
N VAL A 77 -1.36 -9.26 -6.81
CA VAL A 77 -1.13 -9.67 -8.19
C VAL A 77 -2.18 -9.11 -9.16
N LYS A 78 -3.38 -8.84 -8.69
CA LYS A 78 -4.44 -8.31 -9.55
C LYS A 78 -4.58 -6.80 -9.49
N ILE A 79 -3.72 -6.13 -8.71
CA ILE A 79 -3.78 -4.69 -8.58
C ILE A 79 -2.83 -4.09 -9.59
N GLY A 80 -3.38 -3.48 -10.63
CA GLY A 80 -2.55 -2.88 -11.67
C GLY A 80 -2.00 -1.54 -11.26
N PRO A 81 -1.08 -1.00 -12.06
CA PRO A 81 -0.55 0.33 -11.82
C PRO A 81 -1.63 1.39 -12.08
N LEU A 82 -1.51 2.51 -11.37
CA LEU A 82 -2.49 3.57 -11.42
C LEU A 82 -1.81 4.86 -11.82
N SER A 83 -2.52 5.71 -12.54
CA SER A 83 -1.92 6.90 -13.14
C SER A 83 -1.92 8.11 -12.21
N THR A 84 -2.85 8.19 -11.27
CA THR A 84 -2.93 9.35 -10.39
C THR A 84 -2.98 8.92 -8.95
N ARG A 85 -2.58 9.86 -8.08
CA ARG A 85 -2.65 9.64 -6.64
C ARG A 85 -4.08 9.41 -6.18
N LYS A 86 -5.02 10.13 -6.78
CA LYS A 86 -6.42 9.99 -6.42
C LYS A 86 -6.93 8.59 -6.73
N GLU A 87 -6.56 8.06 -7.90
CA GLU A 87 -6.91 6.69 -8.24
C GLU A 87 -6.28 5.70 -7.28
N ALA A 88 -5.03 5.96 -6.88
CA ALA A 88 -4.33 5.08 -5.96
C ALA A 88 -4.98 5.08 -4.59
N GLU A 89 -5.41 6.25 -4.12
CA GLU A 89 -6.09 6.34 -2.83
C GLU A 89 -7.42 5.61 -2.85
N ALA A 90 -8.16 5.74 -3.95
CA ALA A 90 -9.42 5.02 -4.10
C ALA A 90 -9.19 3.50 -4.14
N ALA A 91 -8.16 3.07 -4.86
CA ALA A 91 -7.83 1.66 -4.96
C ALA A 91 -7.38 1.09 -3.61
N GLU A 92 -6.62 1.88 -2.86
CA GLU A 92 -6.19 1.50 -1.52
C GLU A 92 -7.38 1.18 -0.63
N GLY A 93 -8.37 2.06 -0.61
CA GLY A 93 -9.57 1.83 0.18
C GLY A 93 -10.37 0.63 -0.30
N ALA A 94 -10.46 0.46 -1.61
CA ALA A 94 -11.19 -0.68 -2.18
C ALA A 94 -10.51 -2.01 -1.83
N VAL A 95 -9.18 -2.04 -1.91
CA VAL A 95 -8.42 -3.24 -1.56
C VAL A 95 -8.60 -3.55 -0.08
N ALA A 96 -8.49 -2.53 0.77
CA ALA A 96 -8.67 -2.72 2.21
C ALA A 96 -10.04 -3.30 2.51
N ALA A 97 -11.10 -2.75 1.91
CA ALA A 97 -12.44 -3.24 2.12
C ALA A 97 -12.62 -4.68 1.66
N ALA A 98 -12.03 -5.02 0.51
CA ALA A 98 -12.12 -6.37 -0.01
C ALA A 98 -11.44 -7.38 0.91
N LEU A 99 -10.28 -7.02 1.45
CA LEU A 99 -9.56 -7.90 2.36
C LEU A 99 -10.28 -8.06 3.68
N GLU A 100 -10.92 -7.00 4.17
CA GLU A 100 -11.74 -7.09 5.36
C GLU A 100 -12.91 -8.04 5.17
N ARG A 101 -13.54 -7.99 4.01
CA ARG A 101 -14.65 -8.92 3.71
C ARG A 101 -14.19 -10.36 3.67
N ARG A 102 -12.91 -10.59 3.41
CA ARG A 102 -12.34 -11.93 3.40
C ARG A 102 -11.87 -12.39 4.78
N GLY A 103 -12.04 -11.56 5.78
CA GLY A 103 -11.75 -11.94 7.16
C GLY A 103 -10.45 -11.40 7.73
N HIS A 104 -9.72 -10.58 6.97
CA HIS A 104 -8.50 -9.97 7.50
C HIS A 104 -8.82 -8.75 8.35
N ARG A 105 -8.00 -8.53 9.36
CA ARG A 105 -7.99 -7.26 10.04
C ARG A 105 -7.08 -6.34 9.23
N VAL A 106 -7.57 -5.18 8.80
CA VAL A 106 -6.83 -4.33 7.87
C VAL A 106 -6.67 -2.94 8.43
N PHE A 107 -5.45 -2.42 8.33
CA PHE A 107 -5.12 -1.03 8.61
C PHE A 107 -4.68 -0.39 7.31
N TRP A 108 -5.01 0.88 7.09
CA TRP A 108 -4.65 1.56 5.85
C TRP A 108 -4.75 3.07 6.00
N GLY A 109 -4.18 3.78 5.02
CA GLY A 109 -4.20 5.24 5.01
C GLY A 109 -2.85 5.91 5.15
#